data_c443bbdac78c5db09643f0c32989e7e3
#
_entry.id   c443bbdac78c5db09643f0c32989e7e3
#
_cell.length_a   1.000
_cell.length_b   1.000
_cell.length_c   1.000
_cell.angle_alpha   90.00
_cell.angle_beta   90.00
_cell.angle_gamma   90.00
#
_symmetry.space_group_name_H-M   'P 1'
#
loop_
_entity.id
_entity.type
_entity.pdbx_description
1 polymer ?
#
loop_
_entity_poly.entity_id
_entity_poly.type
_entity_poly.pdbx_seq_one_letter_code
_entity_poly.pdbx_strand_id
1 'polypeptide(L)'
;MMTHEELELLDVVDADDRVIGAMERGDIHRKKLFHRSVHVFLFDSAGRLYLQRRSLAKAEHPGRWDSSASGHVDSGESYEAAAARELEEEIGLEATLEPVFKIRACEDSGMEHSMLFRVQGRGNDRSPQPNPQEVIEGRFFRIEEIEERLSREPEAFSPSFRLLFRRYMDEVRGAED
;
A
#
# COMPACT_ATOMS: atom_id res chain seq x y z
N MET A 1 -15.09 16.89 14.54
CA MET A 1 -15.72 16.75 13.20
C MET A 1 -14.96 15.61 12.53
N MET A 2 -15.65 14.58 12.04
CA MET A 2 -15.02 13.44 11.35
C MET A 2 -14.47 13.91 10.01
N THR A 3 -13.32 13.40 9.63
CA THR A 3 -12.71 13.66 8.32
C THR A 3 -13.44 12.91 7.22
N HIS A 4 -13.27 13.32 5.96
CA HIS A 4 -13.86 12.58 4.83
C HIS A 4 -13.37 11.13 4.80
N GLU A 5 -12.11 10.88 5.09
CA GLU A 5 -11.53 9.54 5.19
C GLU A 5 -12.20 8.67 6.28
N GLU A 6 -12.55 9.25 7.43
CA GLU A 6 -13.21 8.51 8.51
C GLU A 6 -14.62 8.04 8.16
N LEU A 7 -15.27 8.68 7.17
CA LEU A 7 -16.62 8.36 6.68
C LEU A 7 -16.62 7.38 5.50
N GLU A 8 -15.46 6.98 4.98
CA GLU A 8 -15.35 5.94 3.95
C GLU A 8 -15.97 4.64 4.44
N LEU A 9 -16.82 4.04 3.63
CA LEU A 9 -17.45 2.76 3.93
C LEU A 9 -16.57 1.62 3.43
N LEU A 10 -16.12 0.77 4.35
CA LEU A 10 -15.28 -0.39 4.04
C LEU A 10 -16.01 -1.68 4.41
N ASP A 11 -15.67 -2.76 3.71
CA ASP A 11 -16.12 -4.09 4.10
C ASP A 11 -15.39 -4.56 5.36
N VAL A 12 -16.15 -5.05 6.35
CA VAL A 12 -15.63 -5.82 7.47
C VAL A 12 -15.54 -7.27 7.03
N VAL A 13 -14.37 -7.88 7.25
CA VAL A 13 -14.13 -9.26 6.84
C VAL A 13 -13.74 -10.15 8.03
N ASP A 14 -13.83 -11.45 7.85
CA ASP A 14 -13.34 -12.44 8.82
C ASP A 14 -11.86 -12.78 8.59
N ALA A 15 -11.31 -13.71 9.38
CA ALA A 15 -9.93 -14.15 9.27
C ALA A 15 -9.61 -14.86 7.93
N ASP A 16 -10.61 -15.32 7.21
CA ASP A 16 -10.49 -15.95 5.89
C ASP A 16 -10.83 -14.98 4.74
N ASP A 17 -10.91 -13.66 5.04
CA ASP A 17 -11.17 -12.59 4.09
C ASP A 17 -12.57 -12.68 3.45
N ARG A 18 -13.56 -13.21 4.17
CA ARG A 18 -14.96 -13.21 3.76
C ARG A 18 -15.68 -12.01 4.33
N VAL A 19 -16.46 -11.32 3.50
CA VAL A 19 -17.25 -10.17 3.93
C VAL A 19 -18.33 -10.62 4.93
N ILE A 20 -18.34 -9.97 6.09
CA ILE A 20 -19.30 -10.21 7.17
C ILE A 20 -20.13 -8.98 7.53
N GLY A 21 -19.84 -7.85 6.93
CA GLY A 21 -20.55 -6.58 7.10
C GLY A 21 -19.85 -5.44 6.42
N ALA A 22 -20.34 -4.23 6.64
CA ALA A 22 -19.69 -3.00 6.20
C ALA A 22 -19.82 -1.94 7.29
N MET A 23 -18.82 -1.06 7.42
CA MET A 23 -18.77 -0.04 8.46
C MET A 23 -17.89 1.13 8.03
N GLU A 24 -18.10 2.29 8.61
CA GLU A 24 -17.24 3.45 8.39
C GLU A 24 -15.81 3.15 8.87
N ARG A 25 -14.82 3.60 8.10
CA ARG A 25 -13.38 3.39 8.36
C ARG A 25 -12.98 3.78 9.78
N GLY A 26 -13.44 4.94 10.27
CA GLY A 26 -13.14 5.38 11.64
C GLY A 26 -13.59 4.39 12.71
N ASP A 27 -14.74 3.73 12.51
CA ASP A 27 -15.28 2.72 13.40
C ASP A 27 -14.50 1.40 13.33
N ILE A 28 -14.13 0.99 12.11
CA ILE A 28 -13.33 -0.22 11.86
C ILE A 28 -12.00 -0.13 12.60
N HIS A 29 -11.30 0.99 12.46
CA HIS A 29 -10.00 1.20 13.10
C HIS A 29 -10.12 1.28 14.62
N ARG A 30 -11.14 2.00 15.13
CA ARG A 30 -11.39 2.11 16.56
C ARG A 30 -11.70 0.75 17.21
N LYS A 31 -12.44 -0.10 16.49
CA LYS A 31 -12.84 -1.46 16.94
C LYS A 31 -11.81 -2.53 16.59
N LYS A 32 -10.74 -2.19 15.86
CA LYS A 32 -9.71 -3.12 15.37
C LYS A 32 -10.30 -4.30 14.60
N LEU A 33 -11.23 -4.02 13.69
CA LEU A 33 -11.86 -5.04 12.86
C LEU A 33 -11.01 -5.33 11.62
N PHE A 34 -11.06 -6.57 11.15
CA PHE A 34 -10.40 -6.94 9.90
C PHE A 34 -11.10 -6.29 8.71
N HIS A 35 -10.30 -5.73 7.85
CA HIS A 35 -10.71 -5.08 6.61
C HIS A 35 -9.64 -5.29 5.53
N ARG A 36 -9.74 -4.61 4.39
CA ARG A 36 -8.90 -4.87 3.23
C ARG A 36 -8.10 -3.64 2.83
N SER A 37 -6.87 -3.87 2.39
CA SER A 37 -6.04 -2.85 1.76
C SER A 37 -5.31 -3.38 0.53
N VAL A 38 -4.86 -2.45 -0.29
CA VAL A 38 -4.02 -2.71 -1.46
C VAL A 38 -2.73 -1.93 -1.36
N HIS A 39 -1.67 -2.52 -1.88
CA HIS A 39 -0.38 -1.89 -2.09
C HIS A 39 0.09 -2.15 -3.51
N VAL A 40 0.75 -1.18 -4.12
CA VAL A 40 1.30 -1.29 -5.47
C VAL A 40 2.80 -1.01 -5.42
N PHE A 41 3.59 -1.87 -6.08
CA PHE A 41 5.01 -1.65 -6.33
C PHE A 41 5.23 -1.30 -7.79
N LEU A 42 5.87 -0.15 -8.02
CA LEU A 42 6.27 0.36 -9.32
C LEU A 42 7.79 0.35 -9.42
N PHE A 43 8.32 -0.43 -10.35
CA PHE A 43 9.75 -0.46 -10.64
C PHE A 43 10.06 0.26 -11.95
N ASP A 44 11.17 0.98 -11.99
CA ASP A 44 11.70 1.53 -13.24
C ASP A 44 12.55 0.50 -14.01
N SER A 45 13.08 0.91 -15.17
CA SER A 45 13.93 0.06 -16.01
C SER A 45 15.26 -0.34 -15.35
N ALA A 46 15.71 0.41 -14.36
CA ALA A 46 16.91 0.10 -13.57
C ALA A 46 16.63 -0.79 -12.34
N GLY A 47 15.37 -1.24 -12.15
CA GLY A 47 14.96 -2.06 -11.02
C GLY A 47 14.82 -1.29 -9.71
N ARG A 48 14.74 0.05 -9.75
CA ARG A 48 14.51 0.88 -8.58
C ARG A 48 13.02 0.91 -8.26
N LEU A 49 12.67 0.83 -6.97
CA LEU A 49 11.29 0.88 -6.49
C LEU A 49 10.89 2.33 -6.18
N TYR A 50 9.77 2.77 -6.75
CA TYR A 50 9.18 4.05 -6.38
C TYR A 50 8.51 3.95 -5.01
N LEU A 51 8.87 4.85 -4.10
CA LEU A 51 8.19 5.01 -2.81
C LEU A 51 7.62 6.41 -2.72
N GLN A 52 6.47 6.51 -2.07
CA GLN A 52 5.84 7.77 -1.69
C GLN A 52 6.06 8.07 -0.22
N ARG A 53 6.14 9.35 0.13
CA ARG A 53 6.09 9.83 1.49
C ARG A 53 4.70 10.38 1.78
N ARG A 54 4.01 9.76 2.72
CA ARG A 54 2.60 10.06 3.05
C ARG A 54 2.43 11.49 3.51
N SER A 55 1.32 12.13 3.09
CA SER A 55 0.94 13.46 3.56
C SER A 55 0.87 13.53 5.10
N LEU A 56 1.23 14.67 5.66
CA LEU A 56 1.09 14.93 7.09
C LEU A 56 -0.38 15.04 7.53
N ALA A 57 -1.31 15.21 6.58
CA ALA A 57 -2.73 15.23 6.82
C ALA A 57 -3.38 13.83 6.95
N LYS A 58 -2.65 12.77 6.59
CA LYS A 58 -3.14 11.40 6.71
C LYS A 58 -3.35 11.02 8.18
N ALA A 59 -4.47 10.36 8.48
CA ALA A 59 -4.79 9.89 9.82
C ALA A 59 -3.80 8.83 10.31
N GLU A 60 -3.29 7.99 9.38
CA GLU A 60 -2.39 6.89 9.70
C GLU A 60 -1.01 7.11 9.11
N HIS A 61 0.01 6.91 9.95
CA HIS A 61 1.43 6.97 9.58
C HIS A 61 1.82 8.23 8.77
N PRO A 62 1.41 9.46 9.20
CA PRO A 62 1.74 10.68 8.48
C PRO A 62 3.25 10.86 8.34
N GLY A 63 3.71 11.33 7.18
CA GLY A 63 5.11 11.63 6.91
C GLY A 63 6.04 10.42 6.74
N ARG A 64 5.52 9.19 6.80
CA ARG A 64 6.32 7.97 6.59
C ARG A 64 6.39 7.59 5.12
N TRP A 65 7.47 6.91 4.76
CA TRP A 65 7.60 6.27 3.45
C TRP A 65 6.70 5.04 3.36
N ASP A 66 6.10 4.85 2.21
CA ASP A 66 5.16 3.76 1.93
C ASP A 66 5.36 3.25 0.49
N SER A 67 4.60 2.22 0.14
CA SER A 67 4.53 1.65 -1.21
C SER A 67 4.32 2.73 -2.28
N SER A 68 4.47 2.38 -3.54
CA SER A 68 4.30 3.31 -4.65
C SER A 68 2.90 3.94 -4.67
N ALA A 69 1.89 3.12 -4.37
CA ALA A 69 0.53 3.55 -4.03
C ALA A 69 -0.06 2.57 -3.02
N SER A 70 -0.98 3.04 -2.17
CA SER A 70 -1.64 2.19 -1.18
C SER A 70 -2.91 2.83 -0.65
N GLY A 71 -3.91 2.02 -0.33
CA GLY A 71 -5.14 2.48 0.30
C GLY A 71 -6.08 1.36 0.67
N HIS A 72 -7.23 1.71 1.22
CA HIS A 72 -8.27 0.76 1.59
C HIS A 72 -9.07 0.31 0.37
N VAL A 73 -9.66 -0.86 0.49
CA VAL A 73 -10.65 -1.37 -0.48
C VAL A 73 -12.03 -0.94 -0.01
N ASP A 74 -12.71 -0.14 -0.83
CA ASP A 74 -14.06 0.34 -0.51
C ASP A 74 -15.07 -0.80 -0.45
N SER A 75 -16.17 -0.59 0.28
CA SER A 75 -17.23 -1.59 0.38
C SER A 75 -17.78 -1.98 -1.01
N GLY A 76 -17.71 -3.28 -1.30
CA GLY A 76 -18.12 -3.84 -2.59
C GLY A 76 -17.09 -3.71 -3.71
N GLU A 77 -15.94 -3.10 -3.46
CA GLU A 77 -14.85 -3.00 -4.43
C GLU A 77 -13.99 -4.28 -4.46
N SER A 78 -13.41 -4.61 -5.60
CA SER A 78 -12.40 -5.67 -5.68
C SER A 78 -11.01 -5.13 -5.35
N TYR A 79 -10.08 -6.01 -4.97
CA TYR A 79 -8.67 -5.64 -4.77
C TYR A 79 -8.05 -5.00 -6.02
N GLU A 80 -8.37 -5.53 -7.21
CA GLU A 80 -7.85 -5.03 -8.48
C GLU A 80 -8.36 -3.62 -8.78
N ALA A 81 -9.65 -3.37 -8.56
CA ALA A 81 -10.24 -2.05 -8.77
C ALA A 81 -9.65 -1.02 -7.79
N ALA A 82 -9.54 -1.38 -6.52
CA ALA A 82 -8.93 -0.53 -5.51
C ALA A 82 -7.47 -0.19 -5.85
N ALA A 83 -6.67 -1.16 -6.26
CA ALA A 83 -5.26 -0.94 -6.62
C ALA A 83 -5.12 0.01 -7.83
N ALA A 84 -5.98 -0.13 -8.83
CA ALA A 84 -5.98 0.75 -9.99
C ALA A 84 -6.41 2.18 -9.61
N ARG A 85 -7.44 2.33 -8.79
CA ARG A 85 -7.93 3.62 -8.28
C ARG A 85 -6.86 4.33 -7.46
N GLU A 86 -6.25 3.65 -6.49
CA GLU A 86 -5.21 4.24 -5.64
C GLU A 86 -3.96 4.65 -6.44
N LEU A 87 -3.57 3.86 -7.45
CA LEU A 87 -2.45 4.18 -8.32
C LEU A 87 -2.70 5.49 -9.08
N GLU A 88 -3.92 5.68 -9.59
CA GLU A 88 -4.32 6.91 -10.27
C GLU A 88 -4.44 8.10 -9.32
N GLU A 89 -5.13 7.93 -8.18
CA GLU A 89 -5.38 9.00 -7.21
C GLU A 89 -4.11 9.52 -6.56
N GLU A 90 -3.19 8.65 -6.17
CA GLU A 90 -1.99 9.03 -5.43
C GLU A 90 -0.83 9.48 -6.32
N ILE A 91 -0.60 8.84 -7.46
CA ILE A 91 0.55 9.12 -8.32
C ILE A 91 0.23 9.32 -9.82
N GLY A 92 -1.05 9.43 -10.17
CA GLY A 92 -1.51 9.82 -11.51
C GLY A 92 -1.17 8.80 -12.60
N LEU A 93 -1.10 7.51 -12.29
CA LEU A 93 -0.75 6.47 -13.24
C LEU A 93 -1.90 5.49 -13.48
N GLU A 94 -2.14 5.21 -14.75
CA GLU A 94 -2.93 4.06 -15.20
C GLU A 94 -1.97 3.00 -15.75
N ALA A 95 -2.07 1.77 -15.23
CA ALA A 95 -1.21 0.67 -15.65
C ALA A 95 -1.90 -0.67 -15.46
N THR A 96 -1.44 -1.68 -16.19
CA THR A 96 -1.81 -3.07 -15.93
C THR A 96 -1.12 -3.54 -14.66
N LEU A 97 -1.90 -4.08 -13.74
CA LEU A 97 -1.42 -4.56 -12.44
C LEU A 97 -1.41 -6.09 -12.40
N GLU A 98 -0.37 -6.64 -11.83
CA GLU A 98 -0.17 -8.07 -11.61
C GLU A 98 -0.25 -8.35 -10.11
N PRO A 99 -1.15 -9.23 -9.64
CA PRO A 99 -1.19 -9.62 -8.23
C PRO A 99 0.06 -10.44 -7.89
N VAL A 100 0.67 -10.14 -6.76
CA VAL A 100 1.89 -10.82 -6.29
C VAL A 100 1.57 -11.79 -5.17
N PHE A 101 1.11 -11.29 -4.04
CA PHE A 101 0.64 -12.09 -2.91
C PHE A 101 -0.30 -11.29 -2.01
N LYS A 102 -0.97 -12.02 -1.11
CA LYS A 102 -1.80 -11.43 -0.05
C LYS A 102 -1.25 -11.76 1.34
N ILE A 103 -1.15 -10.76 2.21
CA ILE A 103 -0.86 -10.92 3.62
C ILE A 103 -2.18 -11.01 4.38
N ARG A 104 -2.27 -11.96 5.32
CA ARG A 104 -3.43 -12.05 6.23
C ARG A 104 -3.38 -10.91 7.25
N ALA A 105 -4.58 -10.46 7.63
CA ALA A 105 -4.74 -9.43 8.64
C ALA A 105 -4.05 -9.81 9.96
N CYS A 106 -3.28 -8.89 10.51
CA CYS A 106 -2.60 -8.99 11.79
C CYS A 106 -2.36 -7.57 12.37
N GLU A 107 -1.84 -7.48 13.57
CA GLU A 107 -1.55 -6.18 14.19
C GLU A 107 -0.52 -5.37 13.38
N ASP A 108 0.52 -6.01 12.86
CA ASP A 108 1.57 -5.35 12.07
C ASP A 108 1.05 -4.82 10.72
N SER A 109 -0.01 -5.40 10.18
CA SER A 109 -0.70 -4.90 8.98
C SER A 109 -1.85 -3.93 9.30
N GLY A 110 -2.02 -3.50 10.55
CA GLY A 110 -3.14 -2.65 10.95
C GLY A 110 -4.50 -3.35 10.91
N MET A 111 -4.55 -4.65 11.11
CA MET A 111 -5.74 -5.51 10.95
C MET A 111 -6.22 -5.62 9.50
N GLU A 112 -5.35 -5.43 8.53
CA GLU A 112 -5.69 -5.46 7.11
C GLU A 112 -5.26 -6.77 6.44
N HIS A 113 -6.17 -7.37 5.67
CA HIS A 113 -5.79 -8.27 4.59
C HIS A 113 -5.24 -7.43 3.45
N SER A 114 -3.91 -7.45 3.27
CA SER A 114 -3.21 -6.57 2.33
C SER A 114 -2.80 -7.32 1.07
N MET A 115 -3.33 -6.91 -0.09
CA MET A 115 -2.94 -7.46 -1.38
C MET A 115 -1.87 -6.60 -2.01
N LEU A 116 -0.73 -7.21 -2.36
CA LEU A 116 0.32 -6.56 -3.12
C LEU A 116 0.13 -6.79 -4.62
N PHE A 117 0.17 -5.70 -5.36
CA PHE A 117 0.25 -5.69 -6.82
C PHE A 117 1.59 -5.13 -7.29
N ARG A 118 1.98 -5.51 -8.49
CA ARG A 118 3.11 -4.94 -9.21
C ARG A 118 2.64 -4.38 -10.54
N VAL A 119 3.16 -3.21 -10.93
CA VAL A 119 2.95 -2.68 -12.27
C VAL A 119 3.64 -3.59 -13.29
N GLN A 120 2.89 -4.06 -14.30
CA GLN A 120 3.43 -4.89 -15.37
C GLN A 120 4.37 -4.10 -16.28
N GLY A 121 5.45 -4.77 -16.69
CA GLY A 121 6.42 -4.26 -17.64
C GLY A 121 7.63 -3.61 -16.96
N ARG A 122 8.81 -3.87 -17.54
CA ARG A 122 10.03 -3.13 -17.19
C ARG A 122 10.04 -1.84 -17.98
N GLY A 123 10.18 -0.73 -17.26
CA GLY A 123 10.37 0.56 -17.91
C GLY A 123 9.07 1.20 -18.38
N ASN A 124 8.11 1.33 -17.51
CA ASN A 124 7.09 2.34 -17.73
C ASN A 124 7.78 3.69 -17.62
N ASP A 125 8.08 4.31 -18.78
CA ASP A 125 8.62 5.67 -18.90
C ASP A 125 7.61 6.74 -18.42
N ARG A 126 6.53 6.31 -17.79
CA ARG A 126 5.53 7.19 -17.18
C ARG A 126 6.07 7.68 -15.85
N SER A 127 6.35 8.96 -15.80
CA SER A 127 6.75 9.62 -14.56
C SER A 127 5.57 9.69 -13.61
N PRO A 128 5.68 9.13 -12.39
CA PRO A 128 4.69 9.36 -11.35
C PRO A 128 4.48 10.84 -11.13
N GLN A 129 3.22 11.24 -10.94
CA GLN A 129 2.83 12.60 -10.60
C GLN A 129 2.11 12.58 -9.25
N PRO A 130 2.86 12.74 -8.13
CA PRO A 130 2.29 12.70 -6.80
C PRO A 130 1.19 13.73 -6.62
N ASN A 131 0.04 13.29 -6.11
CA ASN A 131 -1.02 14.19 -5.67
C ASN A 131 -0.58 14.88 -4.38
N PRO A 132 -0.41 16.22 -4.35
CA PRO A 132 0.13 16.92 -3.19
C PRO A 132 -0.78 16.88 -1.95
N GLN A 133 -2.04 16.51 -2.10
CA GLN A 133 -2.95 16.29 -0.97
C GLN A 133 -2.68 14.95 -0.27
N GLU A 134 -2.21 13.96 -1.03
CA GLU A 134 -1.98 12.59 -0.57
C GLU A 134 -0.51 12.29 -0.27
N VAL A 135 0.40 12.91 -1.03
CA VAL A 135 1.82 12.58 -1.06
C VAL A 135 2.68 13.83 -0.94
N ILE A 136 3.59 13.87 0.04
CA ILE A 136 4.54 14.99 0.21
C ILE A 136 5.58 14.97 -0.89
N GLU A 137 6.15 13.80 -1.14
CA GLU A 137 7.19 13.55 -2.14
C GLU A 137 7.18 12.08 -2.55
N GLY A 138 7.74 11.80 -3.72
CA GLY A 138 7.95 10.44 -4.18
C GLY A 138 9.22 10.35 -5.02
N ARG A 139 9.93 9.24 -4.90
CA ARG A 139 11.13 9.00 -5.72
C ARG A 139 11.45 7.51 -5.85
N PHE A 140 12.27 7.20 -6.84
CA PHE A 140 12.83 5.86 -7.02
C PHE A 140 14.03 5.63 -6.09
N PHE A 141 14.01 4.51 -5.39
CA PHE A 141 15.08 4.03 -4.52
C PHE A 141 15.71 2.76 -5.08
N ARG A 142 17.00 2.60 -4.93
CA ARG A 142 17.62 1.29 -5.12
C ARG A 142 17.20 0.36 -3.99
N ILE A 143 17.10 -0.92 -4.27
CA ILE A 143 16.68 -1.92 -3.27
C ILE A 143 17.61 -1.92 -2.06
N GLU A 144 18.92 -1.86 -2.30
CA GLU A 144 19.94 -1.83 -1.25
C GLU A 144 19.80 -0.57 -0.34
N GLU A 145 19.42 0.57 -0.93
CA GLU A 145 19.15 1.80 -0.17
C GLU A 145 17.94 1.62 0.76
N ILE A 146 16.89 0.97 0.29
CA ILE A 146 15.70 0.68 1.12
C ILE A 146 16.08 -0.25 2.26
N GLU A 147 16.83 -1.32 2.00
CA GLU A 147 17.28 -2.29 3.02
C GLU A 147 18.17 -1.63 4.08
N GLU A 148 19.12 -0.80 3.67
CA GLU A 148 19.98 -0.05 4.59
C GLU A 148 19.14 0.89 5.48
N ARG A 149 18.23 1.64 4.88
CA ARG A 149 17.36 2.57 5.63
C ARG A 149 16.40 1.84 6.56
N LEU A 150 15.81 0.72 6.14
CA LEU A 150 14.97 -0.11 7.00
C LEU A 150 15.72 -0.67 8.21
N SER A 151 17.01 -0.95 8.06
CA SER A 151 17.87 -1.40 9.17
C SER A 151 18.19 -0.28 10.16
N ARG A 152 18.39 0.95 9.67
CA ARG A 152 18.82 2.10 10.49
C ARG A 152 17.69 2.91 11.08
N GLU A 153 16.59 3.07 10.33
CA GLU A 153 15.46 3.95 10.64
C GLU A 153 14.12 3.31 10.24
N PRO A 154 13.78 2.11 10.78
CA PRO A 154 12.58 1.39 10.38
C PRO A 154 11.29 2.19 10.60
N GLU A 155 11.28 3.10 11.58
CA GLU A 155 10.15 3.98 11.89
C GLU A 155 9.89 5.05 10.82
N ALA A 156 10.86 5.30 9.92
CA ALA A 156 10.65 6.18 8.75
C ALA A 156 9.72 5.57 7.70
N PHE A 157 9.38 4.29 7.83
CA PHE A 157 8.52 3.54 6.92
C PHE A 157 7.24 3.08 7.61
N SER A 158 6.14 2.98 6.85
CA SER A 158 4.90 2.42 7.38
C SER A 158 5.06 0.95 7.79
N PRO A 159 4.37 0.47 8.83
CA PRO A 159 4.46 -0.93 9.25
C PRO A 159 4.06 -1.89 8.13
N SER A 160 2.99 -1.58 7.39
CA SER A 160 2.52 -2.40 6.27
C SER A 160 3.56 -2.50 5.16
N PHE A 161 4.20 -1.39 4.77
CA PHE A 161 5.29 -1.43 3.79
C PHE A 161 6.45 -2.32 4.25
N ARG A 162 6.89 -2.19 5.49
CA ARG A 162 7.98 -3.02 6.04
C ARG A 162 7.68 -4.51 5.94
N LEU A 163 6.45 -4.89 6.25
CA LEU A 163 6.00 -6.28 6.19
C LEU A 163 5.95 -6.80 4.75
N LEU A 164 5.34 -6.02 3.84
CA LEU A 164 5.21 -6.36 2.42
C LEU A 164 6.56 -6.41 1.71
N PHE A 165 7.43 -5.42 1.95
CA PHE A 165 8.74 -5.35 1.33
C PHE A 165 9.63 -6.52 1.74
N ARG A 166 9.65 -6.87 3.03
CA ARG A 166 10.40 -8.03 3.53
C ARG A 166 9.96 -9.30 2.81
N ARG A 167 8.65 -9.57 2.79
CA ARG A 167 8.12 -10.75 2.14
C ARG A 167 8.40 -10.77 0.63
N TYR A 168 8.28 -9.62 -0.03
CA TYR A 168 8.60 -9.51 -1.45
C TYR A 168 10.06 -9.88 -1.72
N MET A 169 10.98 -9.40 -0.92
CA MET A 169 12.41 -9.71 -1.06
C MET A 169 12.71 -11.18 -0.80
N ASP A 170 12.05 -11.80 0.17
CA ASP A 170 12.21 -13.24 0.45
C ASP A 170 11.71 -14.07 -0.74
N GLU A 171 10.58 -13.72 -1.36
CA GLU A 171 10.05 -14.42 -2.53
C GLU A 171 10.94 -14.25 -3.79
N VAL A 172 11.45 -13.04 -4.02
CA VAL A 172 12.36 -12.77 -5.16
C VAL A 172 13.67 -13.53 -5.00
N ARG A 173 14.28 -13.51 -3.80
CA ARG A 173 15.53 -14.25 -3.53
C ARG A 173 15.35 -15.76 -3.54
N GLY A 174 14.21 -16.25 -3.03
CA GLY A 174 13.89 -17.67 -3.05
C GLY A 174 13.58 -18.23 -4.45
N ALA A 175 13.31 -17.36 -5.44
CA ALA A 175 13.09 -17.75 -6.83
C ALA A 175 14.42 -17.80 -7.65
N GLU A 176 15.51 -17.25 -7.10
CA GLU A 176 16.84 -17.24 -7.72
C GLU A 176 17.71 -18.47 -7.29
N ASP A 177 17.29 -19.18 -6.24
CA ASP A 177 17.89 -20.44 -5.75
C ASP A 177 17.21 -21.66 -6.39
#